data_dc6709d3d7dfb009c50826b1fdb63600
#
_entry.id   dc6709d3d7dfb009c50826b1fdb63600
#
_cell.length_a   1.000
_cell.length_b   1.000
_cell.length_c   1.000
_cell.angle_alpha   90.00
_cell.angle_beta   90.00
_cell.angle_gamma   90.00
#
_symmetry.space_group_name_H-M   'P 1'
#
loop_
_entity.id
_entity.type
_entity.pdbx_description
1 polymer ?
#
loop_
_entity_poly.entity_id
_entity_poly.type
_entity_poly.pdbx_seq_one_letter_code
_entity_poly.pdbx_strand_id
1 'polypeptide(L)'
;MFLKLLMRSVTPERSDRFWMFYRRLYSNDSGIINYPVLGISLLHIKQVLKQKNINTIDGHACLVTECPICDYEKSKKANIYINKTTGYFLCDKCHFKGEWNILERFLLTKSTKANNMQKELETLKNATKVQEDYATKWNKIVKSNQKIADLSSELYEEVLNIFSLPRISQEDILQLNGIYAAVPALLYFPLIAFGTVVGYKTLSCKSELEQIVPISNVNGFILYKQKGSKNDATAVVVPTILDLLALASRKAANVIICLPYNLQHLPQQLLPNFENFKKLILWFGNDEPSWYTTRQFAKKLSEKRCYFVRPIDTQPRPKLAADRDYDLKHILANAQPIWHKSITIFDDLRQDVLCDLQNIDRVQGVKWKRYPALNRILKGHRRGEFTILTGPTGSGKTTFMSEYSLDLAMQGVNTLWGSFEIRNVRLVRTMLQQMAEVPLEDNLDKFNTYADAFNKLPIYFMTFHGQQNIKVVMDAVMHATYVHDIAHVIIDNVQFMMGMSEEVTDRFWKQDKIIAQFRNFATKYNCHVTLVIHPRKERDEELTTLSIFGSAKASQEADNILIIQDKRLTSIKGKKYLQVAKNRYSGDLGIMLLEFDKAKLSYAYKKKIQSKEVTKTKEVKVKEDISSVNS
;
A
#
# COMPACT_ATOMS: atom_id res chain seq x y z
N MET A 1 -6.25 25.97 2.93
CA MET A 1 -6.61 27.26 2.31
C MET A 1 -5.38 28.10 1.99
N PHE A 2 -4.34 28.05 2.80
CA PHE A 2 -3.09 28.79 2.59
C PHE A 2 -2.25 28.34 1.36
N LEU A 3 -2.24 27.05 1.02
CA LEU A 3 -1.48 26.55 -0.15
C LEU A 3 -2.12 26.87 -1.52
N LYS A 4 -3.44 27.09 -1.58
CA LYS A 4 -4.11 27.45 -2.85
C LYS A 4 -3.95 28.95 -3.24
N LEU A 5 -3.60 29.79 -2.30
CA LEU A 5 -3.31 31.22 -2.56
C LEU A 5 -1.87 31.45 -3.04
N LEU A 6 -0.94 30.56 -2.69
CA LEU A 6 0.47 30.66 -3.13
C LEU A 6 0.72 30.13 -4.55
N MET A 7 -0.17 29.31 -5.10
CA MET A 7 0.00 28.73 -6.45
C MET A 7 -0.59 29.58 -7.60
N ARG A 8 -1.28 30.68 -7.32
CA ARG A 8 -1.86 31.55 -8.36
C ARG A 8 -1.03 32.76 -8.79
N SER A 9 0.16 32.97 -8.23
CA SER A 9 0.97 34.17 -8.49
C SER A 9 2.44 33.90 -8.87
N VAL A 10 2.80 32.70 -9.30
CA VAL A 10 4.20 32.40 -9.64
C VAL A 10 4.30 32.15 -11.14
N THR A 11 4.93 33.07 -11.86
CA THR A 11 5.36 32.89 -13.27
C THR A 11 6.49 31.86 -13.36
N PRO A 12 6.65 31.15 -14.51
CA PRO A 12 7.65 30.08 -14.68
C PRO A 12 9.08 30.45 -14.27
N GLU A 13 9.50 31.70 -14.47
CA GLU A 13 10.86 32.19 -14.12
C GLU A 13 11.12 32.31 -12.60
N ARG A 14 10.07 32.41 -11.77
CA ARG A 14 10.22 32.44 -10.30
C ARG A 14 10.28 31.06 -9.66
N SER A 15 9.81 30.02 -10.35
CA SER A 15 9.91 28.65 -9.85
C SER A 15 11.37 28.18 -9.76
N ASP A 16 12.21 28.53 -10.74
CA ASP A 16 13.63 28.13 -10.76
C ASP A 16 14.44 28.77 -9.63
N ARG A 17 14.15 30.02 -9.29
CA ARG A 17 14.80 30.70 -8.14
C ARG A 17 14.37 30.15 -6.79
N PHE A 18 13.11 29.73 -6.64
CA PHE A 18 12.60 29.08 -5.43
C PHE A 18 13.26 27.71 -5.22
N TRP A 19 13.43 26.94 -6.29
CA TRP A 19 14.12 25.65 -6.26
C TRP A 19 15.64 25.78 -6.06
N MET A 20 16.27 26.83 -6.58
CA MET A 20 17.69 27.14 -6.27
C MET A 20 17.88 27.58 -4.81
N PHE A 21 16.93 28.32 -4.23
CA PHE A 21 16.98 28.73 -2.83
C PHE A 21 16.76 27.53 -1.88
N TYR A 22 15.86 26.64 -2.24
CA TYR A 22 15.63 25.38 -1.51
C TYR A 22 16.85 24.45 -1.57
N ARG A 23 17.53 24.38 -2.70
CA ARG A 23 18.81 23.67 -2.84
C ARG A 23 19.91 24.25 -1.95
N ARG A 24 19.96 25.56 -1.74
CA ARG A 24 20.98 26.24 -0.94
C ARG A 24 20.78 26.12 0.57
N LEU A 25 19.54 25.94 1.03
CA LEU A 25 19.21 25.76 2.45
C LEU A 25 19.52 24.35 2.99
N TYR A 26 19.72 23.37 2.13
CA TYR A 26 19.99 21.99 2.51
C TYR A 26 21.37 21.47 2.10
N SER A 27 22.30 22.34 1.73
CA SER A 27 23.65 21.98 1.26
C SER A 27 24.80 22.22 2.26
N ASN A 28 24.51 22.52 3.49
CA ASN A 28 25.54 22.60 4.54
C ASN A 28 25.21 21.70 5.71
N ASP A 29 25.97 20.70 5.86
CA ASP A 29 26.65 20.02 6.96
C ASP A 29 26.57 18.50 6.93
N SER A 30 27.76 17.94 6.71
CA SER A 30 28.34 16.71 7.26
C SER A 30 27.34 15.60 7.66
N GLY A 31 26.99 14.80 6.73
CA GLY A 31 26.25 13.57 6.88
C GLY A 31 25.59 13.26 5.55
N ILE A 32 26.22 12.43 4.71
CA ILE A 32 25.73 12.07 3.38
C ILE A 32 24.41 11.30 3.55
N ILE A 33 23.31 12.04 3.72
CA ILE A 33 21.97 11.53 3.43
C ILE A 33 21.77 11.81 1.95
N ASN A 34 22.08 10.84 1.10
CA ASN A 34 21.67 10.85 -0.29
C ASN A 34 20.13 10.80 -0.34
N TYR A 35 19.49 11.96 -0.25
CA TYR A 35 18.11 12.07 -0.72
C TYR A 35 18.15 11.87 -2.24
N PRO A 36 17.32 10.98 -2.79
CA PRO A 36 17.23 10.86 -4.24
C PRO A 36 16.88 12.25 -4.78
N VAL A 37 17.69 12.77 -5.65
CA VAL A 37 17.34 13.88 -6.57
C VAL A 37 15.94 13.54 -7.07
N LEU A 38 15.01 14.50 -7.05
CA LEU A 38 13.62 14.36 -7.50
C LEU A 38 13.57 13.47 -8.74
N GLY A 39 13.29 12.19 -8.53
CA GLY A 39 13.36 11.17 -9.56
C GLY A 39 12.27 11.45 -10.58
N ILE A 40 12.56 11.20 -11.82
CA ILE A 40 11.57 11.18 -12.90
C ILE A 40 10.44 10.25 -12.48
N SER A 41 9.22 10.74 -12.56
CA SER A 41 8.05 9.95 -12.16
C SER A 41 7.98 8.66 -12.99
N LEU A 42 7.89 7.51 -12.32
CA LEU A 42 7.69 6.21 -12.96
C LEU A 42 6.48 6.23 -13.90
N LEU A 43 5.43 6.98 -13.55
CA LEU A 43 4.26 7.20 -14.40
C LEU A 43 4.63 7.89 -15.72
N HIS A 44 5.49 8.89 -15.67
CA HIS A 44 5.97 9.58 -16.87
C HIS A 44 6.75 8.62 -17.79
N ILE A 45 7.67 7.83 -17.23
CA ILE A 45 8.39 6.80 -17.98
C ILE A 45 7.43 5.84 -18.67
N LYS A 46 6.47 5.30 -17.92
CA LYS A 46 5.45 4.36 -18.45
C LYS A 46 4.56 5.01 -19.53
N GLN A 47 4.20 6.28 -19.36
CA GLN A 47 3.40 7.03 -20.36
C GLN A 47 4.16 7.19 -21.67
N VAL A 48 5.42 7.62 -21.62
CA VAL A 48 6.26 7.81 -22.84
C VAL A 48 6.45 6.47 -23.56
N LEU A 49 6.76 5.39 -22.85
CA LEU A 49 6.93 4.06 -23.43
C LEU A 49 5.62 3.57 -24.08
N LYS A 50 4.49 3.78 -23.41
CA LYS A 50 3.16 3.43 -23.95
C LYS A 50 2.80 4.24 -25.21
N GLN A 51 3.09 5.55 -25.23
CA GLN A 51 2.88 6.41 -26.40
C GLN A 51 3.68 5.96 -27.62
N LYS A 52 4.82 5.28 -27.38
CA LYS A 52 5.69 4.73 -28.44
C LYS A 52 5.38 3.27 -28.76
N ASN A 53 4.31 2.70 -28.19
CA ASN A 53 3.93 1.29 -28.34
C ASN A 53 5.04 0.31 -27.95
N ILE A 54 5.87 0.68 -26.97
CA ILE A 54 6.96 -0.15 -26.46
C ILE A 54 6.42 -1.02 -25.32
N ASN A 55 6.46 -2.34 -25.51
CA ASN A 55 6.07 -3.29 -24.48
C ASN A 55 7.06 -3.30 -23.33
N THR A 56 6.57 -3.21 -22.11
CA THR A 56 7.40 -3.21 -20.90
C THR A 56 7.02 -4.34 -19.97
N ILE A 57 8.02 -5.00 -19.40
CA ILE A 57 7.86 -5.95 -18.31
C ILE A 57 8.18 -5.21 -17.01
N ASP A 58 7.28 -5.26 -16.05
CA ASP A 58 7.47 -4.63 -14.75
C ASP A 58 8.28 -5.57 -13.85
N GLY A 59 9.63 -5.44 -13.89
CA GLY A 59 10.55 -6.18 -13.05
C GLY A 59 10.52 -5.72 -11.59
N HIS A 60 11.48 -6.15 -10.78
CA HIS A 60 11.55 -5.81 -9.36
C HIS A 60 12.03 -4.37 -9.12
N ALA A 61 13.26 -4.06 -9.51
CA ALA A 61 13.86 -2.73 -9.37
C ALA A 61 13.86 -1.93 -10.69
N CYS A 62 13.73 -2.62 -11.82
CA CYS A 62 13.79 -2.04 -13.16
C CYS A 62 12.50 -2.33 -13.97
N LEU A 63 12.17 -1.43 -14.91
CA LEU A 63 11.34 -1.76 -16.05
C LEU A 63 12.25 -2.40 -17.10
N VAL A 64 11.80 -3.49 -17.71
CA VAL A 64 12.54 -4.21 -18.75
C VAL A 64 11.79 -4.08 -20.07
N THR A 65 12.48 -3.69 -21.13
CA THR A 65 11.94 -3.59 -22.47
C THR A 65 12.99 -3.93 -23.52
N GLU A 66 12.59 -4.12 -24.77
CA GLU A 66 13.55 -4.35 -25.85
C GLU A 66 14.40 -3.08 -26.08
N CYS A 67 15.68 -3.28 -26.36
CA CYS A 67 16.58 -2.16 -26.55
C CYS A 67 16.35 -1.50 -27.93
N PRO A 68 15.92 -0.24 -27.97
CA PRO A 68 15.60 0.42 -29.24
C PRO A 68 16.81 0.65 -30.14
N ILE A 69 18.03 0.56 -29.60
CA ILE A 69 19.28 0.72 -30.35
C ILE A 69 19.70 -0.59 -30.99
N CYS A 70 19.64 -1.69 -30.22
CA CYS A 70 19.98 -3.02 -30.75
C CYS A 70 18.96 -3.51 -31.79
N ASP A 71 17.69 -3.12 -31.67
CA ASP A 71 16.63 -3.44 -32.62
C ASP A 71 16.86 -2.75 -33.95
N TYR A 72 17.32 -1.48 -33.94
CA TYR A 72 17.64 -0.73 -35.15
C TYR A 72 18.78 -1.36 -35.98
N GLU A 73 19.74 -2.02 -35.33
CA GLU A 73 20.88 -2.69 -35.97
C GLU A 73 20.53 -4.13 -36.44
N LYS A 74 19.24 -4.57 -36.35
CA LYS A 74 18.77 -5.94 -36.67
C LYS A 74 19.58 -7.06 -36.01
N SER A 75 20.32 -6.75 -34.96
CA SER A 75 21.07 -7.72 -34.16
C SER A 75 20.19 -8.25 -33.02
N LYS A 76 20.34 -9.52 -32.73
CA LYS A 76 19.61 -10.35 -31.72
C LYS A 76 18.95 -9.55 -30.58
N LYS A 77 17.69 -9.87 -30.22
CA LYS A 77 16.92 -9.31 -29.10
C LYS A 77 17.80 -9.01 -27.89
N ALA A 78 17.82 -7.76 -27.46
CA ALA A 78 18.54 -7.27 -26.31
C ALA A 78 17.60 -6.50 -25.39
N ASN A 79 17.79 -6.59 -24.10
CA ASN A 79 16.95 -5.92 -23.12
C ASN A 79 17.62 -4.64 -22.63
N ILE A 80 16.82 -3.60 -22.48
CA ILE A 80 17.20 -2.40 -21.75
C ILE A 80 16.47 -2.39 -20.40
N TYR A 81 17.21 -2.15 -19.34
CA TYR A 81 16.73 -2.10 -17.97
C TYR A 81 16.69 -0.65 -17.54
N ILE A 82 15.52 -0.17 -17.14
CA ILE A 82 15.29 1.22 -16.70
C ILE A 82 14.97 1.20 -15.21
N ASN A 83 15.82 1.80 -14.40
CA ASN A 83 15.62 1.92 -12.96
C ASN A 83 14.33 2.69 -12.65
N LYS A 84 13.41 2.07 -11.90
CA LYS A 84 12.10 2.66 -11.58
C LYS A 84 12.17 3.94 -10.73
N THR A 85 13.25 4.11 -9.97
CA THR A 85 13.42 5.25 -9.05
C THR A 85 14.15 6.41 -9.68
N THR A 86 15.20 6.12 -10.46
CA THR A 86 16.10 7.18 -11.01
C THR A 86 15.92 7.40 -12.51
N GLY A 87 15.27 6.45 -13.23
CA GLY A 87 15.21 6.47 -14.68
C GLY A 87 16.54 6.11 -15.36
N TYR A 88 17.60 5.79 -14.59
CA TYR A 88 18.86 5.33 -15.17
C TYR A 88 18.63 4.05 -15.95
N PHE A 89 19.16 3.98 -17.16
CA PHE A 89 19.00 2.81 -18.02
C PHE A 89 20.34 2.17 -18.40
N LEU A 90 20.29 0.88 -18.68
CA LEU A 90 21.43 0.07 -19.12
C LEU A 90 20.94 -1.05 -20.05
N CYS A 91 21.57 -1.21 -21.21
CA CYS A 91 21.36 -2.34 -22.11
C CYS A 91 22.34 -3.48 -21.78
N ASP A 92 21.84 -4.72 -21.79
CA ASP A 92 22.62 -5.94 -21.51
C ASP A 92 23.61 -6.32 -22.62
N LYS A 93 23.41 -5.83 -23.86
CA LYS A 93 24.26 -6.16 -25.01
C LYS A 93 25.12 -5.03 -25.53
N CYS A 94 24.49 -3.92 -25.91
CA CYS A 94 25.26 -2.80 -26.46
C CYS A 94 25.89 -1.93 -25.36
N HIS A 95 25.59 -2.22 -24.08
CA HIS A 95 26.05 -1.48 -22.90
C HIS A 95 25.71 0.02 -22.94
N PHE A 96 24.77 0.43 -23.80
CA PHE A 96 24.26 1.78 -23.80
C PHE A 96 23.59 2.08 -22.46
N LYS A 97 24.04 3.15 -21.83
CA LYS A 97 23.63 3.53 -20.49
C LYS A 97 23.53 5.05 -20.36
N GLY A 98 22.69 5.52 -19.47
CA GLY A 98 22.52 6.93 -19.20
C GLY A 98 21.29 7.23 -18.34
N GLU A 99 20.96 8.50 -18.24
CA GLU A 99 19.76 8.98 -17.54
C GLU A 99 18.55 8.99 -18.48
N TRP A 100 17.36 8.97 -17.91
CA TRP A 100 16.08 8.91 -18.65
C TRP A 100 15.95 9.97 -19.75
N ASN A 101 16.37 11.20 -19.48
CA ASN A 101 16.29 12.30 -20.45
C ASN A 101 16.99 11.99 -21.78
N ILE A 102 18.06 11.19 -21.75
CA ILE A 102 18.79 10.78 -22.95
C ILE A 102 17.94 9.76 -23.73
N LEU A 103 17.40 8.76 -23.04
CA LEU A 103 16.55 7.73 -23.66
C LEU A 103 15.23 8.34 -24.17
N GLU A 104 14.61 9.21 -23.41
CA GLU A 104 13.38 9.90 -23.79
C GLU A 104 13.57 10.75 -25.04
N ARG A 105 14.65 11.54 -25.11
CA ARG A 105 15.00 12.33 -26.31
C ARG A 105 15.18 11.41 -27.52
N PHE A 106 15.85 10.27 -27.33
CA PHE A 106 16.01 9.27 -28.38
C PHE A 106 14.67 8.72 -28.87
N LEU A 107 13.75 8.39 -27.96
CA LEU A 107 12.44 7.85 -28.29
C LEU A 107 11.49 8.89 -28.93
N LEU A 108 11.60 10.16 -28.57
CA LEU A 108 10.73 11.23 -29.03
C LEU A 108 11.16 11.86 -30.36
N THR A 109 12.43 11.74 -30.75
CA THR A 109 12.93 12.33 -32.00
C THR A 109 12.34 11.63 -33.22
N LYS A 110 11.58 12.36 -34.01
CA LYS A 110 11.02 11.86 -35.29
C LYS A 110 12.14 11.65 -36.33
N SER A 111 12.01 10.67 -37.18
CA SER A 111 12.99 10.08 -38.11
C SER A 111 13.68 11.02 -39.12
N THR A 112 13.32 12.30 -39.20
CA THR A 112 13.88 13.25 -40.16
C THR A 112 15.25 13.84 -39.77
N LYS A 113 15.77 13.54 -38.56
CA LYS A 113 17.11 13.94 -38.10
C LYS A 113 18.00 12.75 -37.77
N ALA A 114 17.79 11.60 -38.40
CA ALA A 114 18.52 10.36 -38.15
C ALA A 114 20.06 10.53 -38.23
N ASN A 115 20.59 11.30 -39.16
CA ASN A 115 22.04 11.47 -39.34
C ASN A 115 22.72 12.27 -38.20
N ASN A 116 22.03 13.25 -37.61
CA ASN A 116 22.59 13.97 -36.45
C ASN A 116 22.55 13.14 -35.17
N MET A 117 21.50 12.33 -35.03
CA MET A 117 21.32 11.46 -33.90
C MET A 117 22.25 10.25 -33.93
N GLN A 118 22.58 9.77 -35.15
CA GLN A 118 23.60 8.73 -35.33
C GLN A 118 24.98 9.22 -34.90
N LYS A 119 25.32 10.48 -35.21
CA LYS A 119 26.57 11.14 -34.72
C LYS A 119 26.56 11.35 -33.20
N GLU A 120 25.44 11.73 -32.61
CA GLU A 120 25.27 11.88 -31.15
C GLU A 120 25.34 10.53 -30.43
N LEU A 121 24.76 9.48 -31.00
CA LEU A 121 24.89 8.09 -30.56
C LEU A 121 26.30 7.53 -30.68
N GLU A 122 27.01 7.84 -31.78
CA GLU A 122 28.43 7.50 -31.96
C GLU A 122 29.30 8.22 -30.97
N THR A 123 29.03 9.48 -30.67
CA THR A 123 29.78 10.28 -29.66
C THR A 123 29.51 9.70 -28.25
N LEU A 124 28.28 9.31 -27.94
CA LEU A 124 27.92 8.66 -26.66
C LEU A 124 28.47 7.22 -26.58
N LYS A 125 28.44 6.47 -27.67
CA LYS A 125 29.10 5.15 -27.78
C LYS A 125 30.63 5.28 -27.67
N ASN A 126 31.23 6.32 -28.23
CA ASN A 126 32.66 6.54 -28.13
C ASN A 126 33.08 7.05 -26.75
N ALA A 127 32.25 7.88 -26.07
CA ALA A 127 32.47 8.24 -24.68
C ALA A 127 32.33 7.02 -23.73
N THR A 128 31.53 6.01 -24.12
CA THR A 128 31.43 4.72 -23.41
C THR A 128 32.56 3.76 -23.76
N LYS A 129 33.19 3.90 -24.95
CA LYS A 129 34.35 3.10 -25.38
C LYS A 129 35.67 3.48 -24.68
N VAL A 130 35.75 4.64 -24.04
CA VAL A 130 36.88 5.03 -23.15
C VAL A 130 36.85 4.25 -21.83
N GLN A 131 35.81 3.44 -21.59
CA GLN A 131 35.85 2.47 -20.50
C GLN A 131 36.95 1.45 -20.82
N GLU A 132 38.03 1.44 -20.02
CA GLU A 132 39.14 0.49 -20.12
C GLU A 132 38.60 -0.93 -20.33
N ASP A 133 39.16 -1.65 -21.30
CA ASP A 133 38.78 -3.01 -21.61
C ASP A 133 39.26 -3.96 -20.49
N TYR A 134 38.43 -4.08 -19.46
CA TYR A 134 38.72 -4.95 -18.31
C TYR A 134 38.74 -6.43 -18.70
N ALA A 135 38.09 -6.83 -19.78
CA ALA A 135 38.17 -8.18 -20.31
C ALA A 135 39.58 -8.47 -20.82
N THR A 136 40.20 -7.53 -21.54
CA THR A 136 41.59 -7.66 -21.98
C THR A 136 42.58 -7.66 -20.81
N LYS A 137 42.36 -6.78 -19.80
CA LYS A 137 43.16 -6.79 -18.56
C LYS A 137 43.06 -8.12 -17.83
N TRP A 138 41.83 -8.63 -17.68
CA TRP A 138 41.59 -9.96 -17.09
C TRP A 138 42.30 -11.06 -17.84
N ASN A 139 42.23 -11.09 -19.17
CA ASN A 139 42.91 -12.09 -19.99
C ASN A 139 44.43 -12.03 -19.84
N LYS A 140 45.02 -10.84 -19.61
CA LYS A 140 46.46 -10.74 -19.28
C LYS A 140 46.75 -11.37 -17.92
N ILE A 141 45.92 -11.13 -16.88
CA ILE A 141 46.08 -11.71 -15.54
C ILE A 141 46.00 -13.24 -15.65
N VAL A 142 45.03 -13.79 -16.40
CA VAL A 142 44.88 -15.24 -16.61
C VAL A 142 46.09 -15.85 -17.31
N LYS A 143 46.69 -15.15 -18.29
CA LYS A 143 47.89 -15.63 -19.02
C LYS A 143 49.17 -15.58 -18.20
N SER A 144 49.28 -14.65 -17.25
CA SER A 144 50.49 -14.40 -16.47
C SER A 144 50.53 -15.19 -15.15
N ASN A 145 49.41 -15.81 -14.74
CA ASN A 145 49.26 -16.45 -13.43
C ASN A 145 48.54 -17.79 -13.57
N GLN A 146 48.50 -18.57 -12.49
CA GLN A 146 47.86 -19.88 -12.48
C GLN A 146 46.38 -19.81 -12.04
N LYS A 147 45.52 -20.60 -12.67
CA LYS A 147 44.18 -20.80 -12.17
C LYS A 147 44.20 -21.58 -10.87
N ILE A 148 43.46 -21.18 -9.88
CA ILE A 148 43.39 -21.85 -8.57
C ILE A 148 42.94 -23.31 -8.75
N ALA A 149 42.08 -23.59 -9.70
CA ALA A 149 41.58 -24.93 -9.99
C ALA A 149 42.62 -25.86 -10.63
N ASP A 150 43.67 -25.32 -11.23
CA ASP A 150 44.73 -26.07 -11.94
C ASP A 150 46.01 -26.25 -11.07
N LEU A 151 46.00 -25.83 -9.80
CA LEU A 151 47.12 -25.99 -8.86
C LEU A 151 47.28 -27.46 -8.47
N SER A 152 48.54 -27.87 -8.19
CA SER A 152 48.79 -29.17 -7.55
C SER A 152 48.10 -29.26 -6.19
N SER A 153 47.76 -30.46 -5.73
CA SER A 153 47.08 -30.67 -4.45
C SER A 153 47.86 -30.06 -3.28
N GLU A 154 49.19 -30.14 -3.30
CA GLU A 154 50.08 -29.59 -2.27
C GLU A 154 50.03 -28.05 -2.25
N LEU A 155 50.20 -27.43 -3.42
CA LEU A 155 50.15 -25.97 -3.55
C LEU A 155 48.73 -25.42 -3.28
N TYR A 156 47.71 -26.20 -3.62
CA TYR A 156 46.32 -25.82 -3.31
C TYR A 156 46.06 -25.75 -1.79
N GLU A 157 46.49 -26.77 -1.05
CA GLU A 157 46.39 -26.77 0.41
C GLU A 157 47.23 -25.63 1.05
N GLU A 158 48.41 -25.34 0.50
CA GLU A 158 49.24 -24.22 0.92
C GLU A 158 48.49 -22.87 0.71
N VAL A 159 47.86 -22.67 -0.45
CA VAL A 159 47.06 -21.47 -0.77
C VAL A 159 45.86 -21.34 0.18
N LEU A 160 45.16 -22.45 0.47
CA LEU A 160 44.06 -22.42 1.46
C LEU A 160 44.53 -21.95 2.82
N ASN A 161 45.70 -22.39 3.27
CA ASN A 161 46.28 -22.04 4.57
C ASN A 161 46.78 -20.59 4.59
N ILE A 162 47.54 -20.14 3.57
CA ILE A 162 48.10 -18.79 3.48
C ILE A 162 47.01 -17.71 3.50
N PHE A 163 45.89 -17.96 2.83
CA PHE A 163 44.77 -17.00 2.73
C PHE A 163 43.66 -17.29 3.77
N SER A 164 43.87 -18.24 4.69
CA SER A 164 42.87 -18.67 5.68
C SER A 164 41.51 -18.96 5.04
N LEU A 165 41.53 -19.60 3.88
CA LEU A 165 40.31 -19.91 3.13
C LEU A 165 39.57 -21.08 3.80
N PRO A 166 38.24 -21.10 3.70
CA PRO A 166 37.46 -22.31 4.01
C PRO A 166 37.91 -23.48 3.14
N ARG A 167 37.86 -24.71 3.67
CA ARG A 167 38.14 -25.92 2.89
C ARG A 167 37.07 -26.12 1.82
N ILE A 168 37.34 -25.65 0.62
CA ILE A 168 36.51 -25.78 -0.58
C ILE A 168 37.16 -26.70 -1.58
N SER A 169 36.40 -27.47 -2.35
CA SER A 169 36.96 -28.34 -3.39
C SER A 169 37.46 -27.51 -4.59
N GLN A 170 38.50 -28.01 -5.25
CA GLN A 170 39.01 -27.40 -6.51
C GLN A 170 37.91 -27.31 -7.59
N GLU A 171 37.00 -28.29 -7.62
CA GLU A 171 35.86 -28.28 -8.53
C GLU A 171 34.87 -27.15 -8.28
N ASP A 172 34.58 -26.84 -7.01
CA ASP A 172 33.69 -25.74 -6.64
C ASP A 172 34.36 -24.38 -6.91
N ILE A 173 35.67 -24.25 -6.63
CA ILE A 173 36.41 -23.00 -6.88
C ILE A 173 36.63 -22.73 -8.38
N LEU A 174 36.67 -23.78 -9.21
CA LEU A 174 36.75 -23.64 -10.67
C LEU A 174 35.63 -22.73 -11.21
N GLN A 175 34.45 -22.84 -10.68
CA GLN A 175 33.29 -22.04 -11.11
C GLN A 175 33.48 -20.54 -10.87
N LEU A 176 34.34 -20.17 -9.93
CA LEU A 176 34.64 -18.77 -9.62
C LEU A 176 35.68 -18.17 -10.55
N ASN A 177 36.32 -18.97 -11.40
CA ASN A 177 37.42 -18.56 -12.28
C ASN A 177 38.55 -17.82 -11.53
N GLY A 178 38.83 -18.27 -10.28
CA GLY A 178 39.85 -17.66 -9.44
C GLY A 178 41.25 -17.85 -9.97
N ILE A 179 42.11 -16.84 -9.85
CA ILE A 179 43.50 -16.84 -10.30
C ILE A 179 44.41 -16.61 -9.10
N TYR A 180 45.48 -17.39 -9.00
CA TYR A 180 46.52 -17.23 -7.99
C TYR A 180 47.78 -16.63 -8.59
N ALA A 181 48.29 -15.56 -8.00
CA ALA A 181 49.59 -14.97 -8.27
C ALA A 181 50.51 -15.21 -7.06
N ALA A 182 51.69 -15.77 -7.29
CA ALA A 182 52.63 -16.08 -6.22
C ALA A 182 53.39 -14.85 -5.69
N VAL A 183 53.70 -13.88 -6.61
CA VAL A 183 54.44 -12.66 -6.26
C VAL A 183 53.78 -11.43 -6.90
N PRO A 184 53.18 -10.52 -6.11
CA PRO A 184 52.83 -10.71 -4.69
C PRO A 184 51.76 -11.80 -4.51
N ALA A 185 51.70 -12.43 -3.35
CA ALA A 185 50.67 -13.44 -3.08
C ALA A 185 49.27 -12.80 -3.04
N LEU A 186 48.54 -12.98 -4.17
CA LEU A 186 47.22 -12.42 -4.42
C LEU A 186 46.29 -13.43 -5.04
N LEU A 187 45.04 -13.42 -4.64
CA LEU A 187 43.96 -14.09 -5.32
C LEU A 187 43.12 -13.07 -6.09
N TYR A 188 42.79 -13.41 -7.35
CA TYR A 188 41.97 -12.58 -8.22
C TYR A 188 40.67 -13.33 -8.55
N PHE A 189 39.55 -12.62 -8.45
CA PHE A 189 38.22 -13.12 -8.83
C PHE A 189 37.55 -12.14 -9.79
N PRO A 190 37.02 -12.62 -10.95
CA PRO A 190 36.40 -11.72 -11.93
C PRO A 190 35.05 -11.21 -11.45
N LEU A 191 34.75 -9.96 -11.75
CA LEU A 191 33.42 -9.37 -11.61
C LEU A 191 32.69 -9.52 -12.93
N ILE A 192 31.56 -10.22 -12.93
CA ILE A 192 30.82 -10.59 -14.13
C ILE A 192 29.51 -9.81 -14.20
N ALA A 193 29.22 -9.24 -15.35
CA ALA A 193 27.92 -8.66 -15.71
C ALA A 193 27.48 -9.21 -17.07
N PHE A 194 26.28 -9.75 -17.17
CA PHE A 194 25.69 -10.31 -18.39
C PHE A 194 26.66 -11.24 -19.18
N GLY A 195 27.40 -12.04 -18.42
CA GLY A 195 28.38 -13.00 -18.99
C GLY A 195 29.73 -12.41 -19.43
N THR A 196 29.96 -11.11 -19.25
CA THR A 196 31.23 -10.44 -19.57
C THR A 196 31.99 -10.03 -18.29
N VAL A 197 33.33 -10.08 -18.34
CA VAL A 197 34.18 -9.61 -17.24
C VAL A 197 34.26 -8.08 -17.32
N VAL A 198 33.79 -7.42 -16.28
CA VAL A 198 33.74 -5.95 -16.18
C VAL A 198 34.68 -5.37 -15.13
N GLY A 199 35.43 -6.24 -14.47
CA GLY A 199 36.39 -5.89 -13.44
C GLY A 199 36.84 -7.14 -12.68
N TYR A 200 37.59 -6.94 -11.62
CA TYR A 200 38.00 -8.03 -10.74
C TYR A 200 38.17 -7.54 -9.31
N LYS A 201 38.11 -8.47 -8.38
CA LYS A 201 38.31 -8.26 -6.95
C LYS A 201 39.53 -9.07 -6.50
N THR A 202 40.37 -8.51 -5.64
CA THR A 202 41.58 -9.18 -5.16
C THR A 202 41.53 -9.38 -3.66
N LEU A 203 42.08 -10.49 -3.23
CA LEU A 203 42.32 -10.81 -1.82
C LEU A 203 43.84 -10.97 -1.59
N SER A 204 44.39 -10.27 -0.61
CA SER A 204 45.82 -10.34 -0.24
C SER A 204 45.99 -11.20 1.01
N CYS A 205 47.04 -12.03 1.02
CA CYS A 205 47.40 -12.81 2.22
C CYS A 205 47.90 -11.93 3.39
N LYS A 206 48.38 -10.70 3.11
CA LYS A 206 48.93 -9.78 4.12
C LYS A 206 47.85 -8.92 4.78
N SER A 207 46.70 -8.78 4.17
CA SER A 207 45.59 -7.99 4.71
C SER A 207 44.28 -8.63 4.30
N GLU A 208 43.36 -8.73 5.21
CA GLU A 208 41.99 -9.19 4.91
C GLU A 208 41.23 -8.20 4.02
N LEU A 209 41.86 -7.09 3.66
CA LEU A 209 41.25 -6.06 2.83
C LEU A 209 41.21 -6.48 1.37
N GLU A 210 40.00 -6.59 0.86
CA GLU A 210 39.75 -6.86 -0.56
C GLU A 210 39.86 -5.56 -1.35
N GLN A 211 40.58 -5.61 -2.48
CA GLN A 211 40.65 -4.48 -3.42
C GLN A 211 39.80 -4.75 -4.64
N ILE A 212 39.29 -3.71 -5.26
CA ILE A 212 38.43 -3.80 -6.44
C ILE A 212 38.98 -2.96 -7.60
N VAL A 213 38.88 -3.52 -8.80
CA VAL A 213 39.25 -2.83 -10.04
C VAL A 213 38.12 -3.01 -11.06
N PRO A 214 37.52 -1.91 -11.58
CA PRO A 214 37.77 -0.52 -11.23
C PRO A 214 37.21 -0.14 -9.86
N ILE A 215 37.73 0.92 -9.27
CA ILE A 215 37.29 1.42 -7.95
C ILE A 215 35.88 1.98 -7.99
N SER A 216 35.41 2.48 -9.14
CA SER A 216 34.09 3.10 -9.30
C SER A 216 33.35 2.55 -10.53
N ASN A 217 32.04 2.76 -10.57
CA ASN A 217 31.16 2.42 -11.69
C ASN A 217 31.14 0.95 -12.10
N VAL A 218 31.36 0.05 -11.15
CA VAL A 218 31.26 -1.39 -11.39
C VAL A 218 29.81 -1.81 -11.53
N ASN A 219 29.52 -2.58 -12.56
CA ASN A 219 28.20 -3.14 -12.85
C ASN A 219 28.15 -4.67 -12.77
N GLY A 220 29.17 -5.32 -12.24
CA GLY A 220 29.27 -6.77 -12.06
C GLY A 220 29.52 -7.19 -10.61
N PHE A 221 29.39 -8.49 -10.37
CA PHE A 221 29.62 -9.14 -9.08
C PHE A 221 30.30 -10.49 -9.28
N ILE A 222 30.80 -11.12 -8.19
CA ILE A 222 31.28 -12.51 -8.24
C ILE A 222 30.07 -13.42 -8.05
N LEU A 223 29.88 -14.38 -8.95
CA LEU A 223 28.75 -15.29 -8.93
C LEU A 223 29.24 -16.73 -8.78
N TYR A 224 28.77 -17.44 -7.76
CA TYR A 224 28.88 -18.87 -7.61
C TYR A 224 27.54 -19.54 -7.89
N LYS A 225 27.57 -20.63 -8.70
CA LYS A 225 26.41 -21.50 -8.95
C LYS A 225 26.80 -22.93 -8.71
N GLN A 226 26.07 -23.62 -7.84
CA GLN A 226 26.31 -25.04 -7.60
C GLN A 226 25.94 -25.88 -8.83
N LYS A 227 26.83 -26.74 -9.30
CA LYS A 227 26.56 -27.65 -10.43
C LYS A 227 25.35 -28.54 -10.17
N GLY A 228 24.49 -28.70 -11.17
CA GLY A 228 23.30 -29.57 -11.09
C GLY A 228 22.12 -28.98 -10.31
N SER A 229 22.21 -27.75 -9.85
CA SER A 229 21.09 -27.10 -9.19
C SER A 229 19.94 -26.76 -10.16
N LYS A 230 18.70 -27.13 -9.77
CA LYS A 230 17.48 -26.81 -10.52
C LYS A 230 16.84 -25.49 -10.09
N ASN A 231 17.24 -24.92 -8.95
CA ASN A 231 16.62 -23.72 -8.38
C ASN A 231 17.56 -22.52 -8.41
N ASP A 232 17.60 -21.84 -9.53
CA ASP A 232 18.40 -20.62 -9.74
C ASP A 232 17.64 -19.33 -9.36
N ALA A 233 16.40 -19.44 -8.88
CA ALA A 233 15.55 -18.28 -8.59
C ALA A 233 15.85 -17.60 -7.24
N THR A 234 16.62 -18.26 -6.35
CA THR A 234 17.01 -17.75 -5.04
C THR A 234 18.51 -17.55 -4.99
N ALA A 235 18.97 -16.36 -4.59
CA ALA A 235 20.39 -16.08 -4.39
C ALA A 235 20.66 -15.57 -2.96
N VAL A 236 21.80 -15.99 -2.40
CA VAL A 236 22.33 -15.43 -1.16
C VAL A 236 23.34 -14.36 -1.51
N VAL A 237 23.17 -13.16 -0.95
CA VAL A 237 24.04 -12.01 -1.20
C VAL A 237 24.94 -11.81 0.01
N VAL A 238 26.24 -11.78 -0.23
CA VAL A 238 27.27 -11.62 0.82
C VAL A 238 28.24 -10.50 0.47
N PRO A 239 28.89 -9.89 1.48
CA PRO A 239 29.76 -8.73 1.24
C PRO A 239 31.15 -9.09 0.75
N THR A 240 31.72 -10.24 1.13
CA THR A 240 33.13 -10.55 0.90
C THR A 240 33.35 -11.89 0.19
N ILE A 241 34.53 -12.05 -0.40
CA ILE A 241 34.98 -13.29 -1.04
C ILE A 241 35.02 -14.44 -0.01
N LEU A 242 35.52 -14.17 1.20
CA LEU A 242 35.61 -15.17 2.27
C LEU A 242 34.22 -15.68 2.69
N ASP A 243 33.22 -14.79 2.76
CA ASP A 243 31.84 -15.19 3.06
C ASP A 243 31.24 -16.06 1.94
N LEU A 244 31.52 -15.71 0.67
CA LEU A 244 31.10 -16.52 -0.47
C LEU A 244 31.72 -17.91 -0.40
N LEU A 245 33.04 -18.01 -0.18
CA LEU A 245 33.77 -19.27 -0.10
C LEU A 245 33.31 -20.15 1.06
N ALA A 246 32.97 -19.53 2.21
CA ALA A 246 32.42 -20.22 3.37
C ALA A 246 31.07 -20.89 3.08
N LEU A 247 30.18 -20.20 2.37
CA LEU A 247 28.89 -20.77 1.96
C LEU A 247 29.05 -21.84 0.89
N ALA A 248 29.94 -21.63 -0.07
CA ALA A 248 30.22 -22.59 -1.15
C ALA A 248 30.84 -23.87 -0.60
N SER A 249 31.83 -23.82 0.30
CA SER A 249 32.51 -24.97 0.90
C SER A 249 31.52 -25.89 1.66
N ARG A 250 30.52 -25.32 2.33
CA ARG A 250 29.49 -26.08 3.03
C ARG A 250 28.28 -26.43 2.15
N LYS A 251 28.31 -26.07 0.85
CA LYS A 251 27.17 -26.22 -0.08
C LYS A 251 25.86 -25.74 0.51
N ALA A 252 25.94 -24.55 1.17
CA ALA A 252 24.83 -24.01 1.94
C ALA A 252 23.75 -23.35 1.05
N ALA A 253 24.14 -22.88 -0.13
CA ALA A 253 23.23 -22.22 -1.09
C ALA A 253 23.61 -22.57 -2.53
N ASN A 254 22.60 -22.67 -3.40
CA ASN A 254 22.79 -23.00 -4.81
C ASN A 254 23.38 -21.84 -5.62
N VAL A 255 22.99 -20.62 -5.29
CA VAL A 255 23.48 -19.40 -5.92
C VAL A 255 23.95 -18.44 -4.85
N ILE A 256 25.19 -17.99 -4.95
CA ILE A 256 25.80 -17.04 -4.02
C ILE A 256 26.38 -15.87 -4.82
N ILE A 257 26.09 -14.67 -4.39
CA ILE A 257 26.54 -13.41 -5.00
C ILE A 257 27.41 -12.66 -3.98
N CYS A 258 28.69 -12.43 -4.33
CA CYS A 258 29.55 -11.55 -3.57
C CYS A 258 29.53 -10.14 -4.18
N LEU A 259 29.23 -9.15 -3.35
CA LEU A 259 29.15 -7.75 -3.76
C LEU A 259 30.53 -7.21 -4.16
N PRO A 260 30.60 -6.27 -5.14
CA PRO A 260 31.87 -5.66 -5.52
C PRO A 260 32.44 -4.78 -4.40
N TYR A 261 31.63 -3.92 -3.80
CA TYR A 261 32.06 -2.90 -2.83
C TYR A 261 31.84 -3.29 -1.37
N ASN A 262 31.78 -4.59 -1.07
CA ASN A 262 31.44 -5.08 0.27
C ASN A 262 30.12 -4.44 0.75
N LEU A 263 30.12 -3.73 1.89
CA LEU A 263 28.94 -3.05 2.45
C LEU A 263 28.94 -1.53 2.19
N GLN A 264 29.87 -0.99 1.43
CA GLN A 264 29.98 0.45 1.27
C GLN A 264 28.79 1.05 0.53
N HIS A 265 28.45 0.49 -0.63
CA HIS A 265 27.24 0.89 -1.38
C HIS A 265 26.81 -0.16 -2.40
N LEU A 266 25.54 -0.10 -2.82
CA LEU A 266 25.00 -0.89 -3.92
C LEU A 266 24.79 0.04 -5.12
N PRO A 267 25.65 -0.04 -6.16
CA PRO A 267 25.50 0.80 -7.35
C PRO A 267 24.22 0.45 -8.11
N GLN A 268 23.53 1.46 -8.65
CA GLN A 268 22.32 1.21 -9.44
C GLN A 268 22.60 0.42 -10.73
N GLN A 269 23.83 0.44 -11.23
CA GLN A 269 24.27 -0.32 -12.40
C GLN A 269 24.23 -1.83 -12.19
N LEU A 270 24.23 -2.29 -10.94
CA LEU A 270 24.10 -3.72 -10.59
C LEU A 270 22.65 -4.21 -10.62
N LEU A 271 21.66 -3.34 -10.44
CA LEU A 271 20.25 -3.74 -10.27
C LEU A 271 19.73 -4.61 -11.41
N PRO A 272 20.08 -4.37 -12.70
CA PRO A 272 19.67 -5.24 -13.80
C PRO A 272 20.11 -6.70 -13.63
N ASN A 273 21.30 -6.95 -13.08
CA ASN A 273 21.82 -8.31 -12.88
C ASN A 273 21.05 -9.08 -11.78
N PHE A 274 20.35 -8.37 -10.88
CA PHE A 274 19.53 -8.97 -9.85
C PHE A 274 18.09 -9.27 -10.29
N GLU A 275 17.63 -8.78 -11.46
CA GLU A 275 16.22 -8.93 -11.89
C GLU A 275 15.79 -10.39 -12.08
N ASN A 276 16.73 -11.29 -12.42
CA ASN A 276 16.44 -12.70 -12.62
C ASN A 276 16.14 -13.48 -11.34
N PHE A 277 16.42 -12.92 -10.16
CA PHE A 277 16.22 -13.58 -8.87
C PHE A 277 14.90 -13.19 -8.25
N LYS A 278 14.04 -14.17 -7.97
CA LYS A 278 12.74 -13.97 -7.29
C LYS A 278 12.89 -13.78 -5.78
N LYS A 279 13.95 -14.38 -5.19
CA LYS A 279 14.24 -14.29 -3.75
C LYS A 279 15.71 -13.96 -3.54
N LEU A 280 15.98 -12.95 -2.73
CA LEU A 280 17.32 -12.54 -2.33
C LEU A 280 17.45 -12.66 -0.80
N ILE A 281 18.43 -13.40 -0.33
CA ILE A 281 18.73 -13.52 1.10
C ILE A 281 19.99 -12.70 1.36
N LEU A 282 19.85 -11.60 2.11
CA LEU A 282 20.93 -10.70 2.46
C LEU A 282 21.57 -11.19 3.78
N TRP A 283 22.83 -11.64 3.74
CA TRP A 283 23.55 -12.10 4.90
C TRP A 283 24.84 -11.31 5.07
N PHE A 284 24.77 -10.21 5.80
CA PHE A 284 25.88 -9.25 5.91
C PHE A 284 26.59 -9.27 7.25
N GLY A 285 25.96 -9.79 8.30
CA GLY A 285 26.52 -9.86 9.65
C GLY A 285 25.51 -9.54 10.73
N ASN A 286 25.99 -9.50 11.98
CA ASN A 286 25.17 -9.29 13.18
C ASN A 286 25.43 -7.94 13.86
N ASP A 287 26.26 -7.08 13.26
CA ASP A 287 26.53 -5.74 13.75
C ASP A 287 25.51 -4.70 13.23
N GLU A 288 25.44 -3.55 13.87
CA GLU A 288 24.53 -2.47 13.53
C GLU A 288 24.76 -1.92 12.10
N PRO A 289 26.01 -1.69 11.63
CA PRO A 289 26.27 -1.27 10.26
C PRO A 289 25.76 -2.27 9.22
N SER A 290 25.94 -3.57 9.46
CA SER A 290 25.44 -4.63 8.57
C SER A 290 23.92 -4.63 8.48
N TRP A 291 23.23 -4.44 9.61
CA TRP A 291 21.77 -4.34 9.64
C TRP A 291 21.26 -3.09 8.91
N TYR A 292 21.87 -1.93 9.16
CA TYR A 292 21.54 -0.70 8.46
C TYR A 292 21.69 -0.86 6.94
N THR A 293 22.83 -1.42 6.50
CA THR A 293 23.11 -1.68 5.08
C THR A 293 22.12 -2.65 4.46
N THR A 294 21.76 -3.73 5.18
CA THR A 294 20.73 -4.69 4.76
C THR A 294 19.43 -3.98 4.39
N ARG A 295 18.95 -3.09 5.24
CA ARG A 295 17.73 -2.31 4.99
C ARG A 295 17.85 -1.37 3.81
N GLN A 296 18.99 -0.68 3.67
CA GLN A 296 19.24 0.23 2.55
C GLN A 296 19.29 -0.52 1.19
N PHE A 297 19.95 -1.67 1.16
CA PHE A 297 20.07 -2.47 -0.06
C PHE A 297 18.73 -3.09 -0.45
N ALA A 298 17.95 -3.56 0.51
CA ALA A 298 16.63 -4.11 0.25
C ALA A 298 15.69 -3.10 -0.40
N LYS A 299 15.74 -1.83 -0.01
CA LYS A 299 14.96 -0.76 -0.67
C LYS A 299 15.29 -0.64 -2.15
N LYS A 300 16.57 -0.74 -2.52
CA LYS A 300 17.01 -0.71 -3.93
C LYS A 300 16.64 -1.99 -4.68
N LEU A 301 16.71 -3.15 -4.01
CA LEU A 301 16.48 -4.47 -4.60
C LEU A 301 15.00 -4.90 -4.64
N SER A 302 14.08 -4.11 -4.11
CA SER A 302 12.67 -4.41 -3.80
C SER A 302 12.51 -5.25 -2.51
N GLU A 303 12.02 -4.62 -1.47
CA GLU A 303 11.84 -5.23 -0.13
C GLU A 303 10.98 -6.50 -0.16
N LYS A 304 10.01 -6.60 -1.09
CA LYS A 304 9.07 -7.73 -1.19
C LYS A 304 9.75 -9.07 -1.50
N ARG A 305 10.92 -9.06 -2.17
CA ARG A 305 11.70 -10.27 -2.47
C ARG A 305 12.92 -10.46 -1.59
N CYS A 306 13.22 -9.49 -0.71
CA CYS A 306 14.40 -9.51 0.14
C CYS A 306 14.11 -10.17 1.48
N TYR A 307 15.00 -11.09 1.83
CA TYR A 307 15.04 -11.76 3.13
C TYR A 307 16.37 -11.42 3.81
N PHE A 308 16.44 -11.55 5.10
CA PHE A 308 17.65 -11.29 5.86
C PHE A 308 17.89 -12.36 6.91
N VAL A 309 19.16 -12.60 7.21
CA VAL A 309 19.57 -13.38 8.38
C VAL A 309 19.57 -12.44 9.58
N ARG A 310 18.97 -12.87 10.70
CA ARG A 310 18.83 -12.05 11.90
C ARG A 310 20.18 -11.59 12.42
N PRO A 311 20.35 -10.31 12.81
CA PRO A 311 21.59 -9.79 13.37
C PRO A 311 21.70 -10.14 14.87
N ILE A 312 21.92 -11.43 15.17
CA ILE A 312 22.10 -11.95 16.52
C ILE A 312 23.46 -12.66 16.64
N ASP A 313 23.98 -12.81 17.86
CA ASP A 313 25.32 -13.36 18.09
C ASP A 313 25.51 -14.80 17.60
N THR A 314 24.42 -15.56 17.52
CA THR A 314 24.40 -16.92 16.96
C THR A 314 24.34 -16.97 15.43
N GLN A 315 24.20 -15.82 14.76
CA GLN A 315 24.13 -15.70 13.32
C GLN A 315 25.08 -14.61 12.79
N PRO A 316 26.38 -14.72 13.05
CA PRO A 316 27.38 -13.77 12.56
C PRO A 316 27.52 -13.86 11.03
N ARG A 317 28.52 -13.18 10.47
CA ARG A 317 28.86 -13.29 9.03
C ARG A 317 29.16 -14.73 8.63
N PRO A 318 28.88 -15.12 7.37
CA PRO A 318 29.04 -16.51 6.89
C PRO A 318 30.39 -17.14 7.23
N LYS A 319 31.51 -16.43 7.01
CA LYS A 319 32.86 -16.93 7.33
C LYS A 319 32.99 -17.25 8.82
N LEU A 320 32.60 -16.30 9.68
CA LEU A 320 32.70 -16.50 11.14
C LEU A 320 31.74 -17.59 11.64
N ALA A 321 30.56 -17.72 11.02
CA ALA A 321 29.60 -18.77 11.33
C ALA A 321 30.16 -20.15 10.96
N ALA A 322 30.83 -20.24 9.80
CA ALA A 322 31.51 -21.47 9.35
C ALA A 322 32.68 -21.84 10.26
N ASP A 323 33.49 -20.87 10.71
CA ASP A 323 34.63 -21.08 11.61
C ASP A 323 34.18 -21.57 13.01
N ARG A 324 32.98 -21.19 13.43
CA ARG A 324 32.32 -21.65 14.67
C ARG A 324 31.51 -22.95 14.49
N ASP A 325 31.59 -23.55 13.31
CA ASP A 325 30.89 -24.78 12.93
C ASP A 325 29.35 -24.71 13.07
N TYR A 326 28.78 -23.51 12.86
CA TYR A 326 27.33 -23.34 12.85
C TYR A 326 26.71 -23.93 11.59
N ASP A 327 25.49 -24.46 11.69
CA ASP A 327 24.74 -24.97 10.54
C ASP A 327 24.24 -23.82 9.63
N LEU A 328 25.00 -23.53 8.56
CA LEU A 328 24.70 -22.46 7.63
C LEU A 328 23.39 -22.71 6.86
N LYS A 329 23.04 -23.98 6.58
CA LYS A 329 21.78 -24.32 5.90
C LYS A 329 20.58 -24.00 6.79
N HIS A 330 20.66 -24.35 8.07
CA HIS A 330 19.61 -24.04 9.03
C HIS A 330 19.45 -22.52 9.20
N ILE A 331 20.55 -21.76 9.26
CA ILE A 331 20.49 -20.29 9.33
C ILE A 331 19.77 -19.71 8.11
N LEU A 332 20.12 -20.16 6.90
CA LEU A 332 19.48 -19.69 5.65
C LEU A 332 18.00 -20.10 5.54
N ALA A 333 17.64 -21.29 6.02
CA ALA A 333 16.25 -21.75 6.05
C ALA A 333 15.36 -20.87 6.94
N ASN A 334 15.94 -20.31 8.01
CA ASN A 334 15.28 -19.41 8.96
C ASN A 334 15.40 -17.92 8.59
N ALA A 335 15.91 -17.57 7.41
CA ALA A 335 15.97 -16.19 6.93
C ALA A 335 14.57 -15.59 6.84
N GLN A 336 14.42 -14.36 7.37
CA GLN A 336 13.12 -13.70 7.50
C GLN A 336 12.90 -12.66 6.40
N PRO A 337 11.67 -12.47 5.93
CA PRO A 337 11.37 -11.41 4.98
C PRO A 337 11.56 -10.04 5.63
N ILE A 338 12.16 -9.11 4.91
CA ILE A 338 12.23 -7.70 5.32
C ILE A 338 10.83 -7.08 5.27
N TRP A 339 10.07 -7.43 4.24
CA TRP A 339 8.67 -7.04 4.13
C TRP A 339 7.77 -7.94 5.00
N HIS A 340 6.87 -7.35 5.76
CA HIS A 340 5.87 -8.07 6.54
C HIS A 340 4.48 -7.86 5.95
N LYS A 341 3.70 -8.95 5.78
CA LYS A 341 2.36 -8.93 5.15
C LYS A 341 1.34 -7.96 5.79
N SER A 342 1.58 -7.58 7.04
CA SER A 342 0.72 -6.66 7.80
C SER A 342 1.25 -5.22 7.85
N ILE A 343 2.33 -4.93 7.10
CA ILE A 343 2.97 -3.61 7.03
C ILE A 343 3.05 -3.23 5.56
N THR A 344 2.60 -2.04 5.22
CA THR A 344 2.66 -1.49 3.87
C THR A 344 3.37 -0.15 3.86
N ILE A 345 3.91 0.26 2.72
CA ILE A 345 4.55 1.56 2.51
C ILE A 345 3.62 2.47 1.70
N PHE A 346 3.89 3.77 1.74
CA PHE A 346 3.07 4.75 1.02
C PHE A 346 2.97 4.48 -0.49
N ASP A 347 4.04 3.99 -1.12
CA ASP A 347 4.02 3.67 -2.56
C ASP A 347 2.98 2.61 -2.93
N ASP A 348 2.73 1.63 -2.05
CA ASP A 348 1.67 0.63 -2.25
C ASP A 348 0.27 1.25 -2.14
N LEU A 349 0.10 2.28 -1.29
CA LEU A 349 -1.16 2.96 -1.03
C LEU A 349 -1.39 4.17 -1.97
N ARG A 350 -0.35 4.65 -2.63
CA ARG A 350 -0.37 5.92 -3.38
C ARG A 350 -1.50 6.00 -4.41
N GLN A 351 -1.71 4.91 -5.15
CA GLN A 351 -2.75 4.89 -6.19
C GLN A 351 -4.15 4.87 -5.59
N ASP A 352 -4.34 4.14 -4.48
CA ASP A 352 -5.62 4.08 -3.78
C ASP A 352 -5.97 5.45 -3.20
N VAL A 353 -5.00 6.12 -2.55
CA VAL A 353 -5.17 7.49 -2.03
C VAL A 353 -5.50 8.48 -3.16
N LEU A 354 -4.84 8.37 -4.32
CA LEU A 354 -5.16 9.23 -5.46
C LEU A 354 -6.58 8.99 -5.98
N CYS A 355 -6.98 7.73 -6.11
CA CYS A 355 -8.34 7.35 -6.51
C CYS A 355 -9.38 7.90 -5.53
N ASP A 356 -9.14 7.81 -4.22
CA ASP A 356 -10.03 8.34 -3.20
C ASP A 356 -10.17 9.86 -3.29
N LEU A 357 -9.07 10.58 -3.51
CA LEU A 357 -9.07 12.04 -3.65
C LEU A 357 -9.77 12.51 -4.93
N GLN A 358 -9.66 11.76 -6.02
CA GLN A 358 -10.32 12.07 -7.28
C GLN A 358 -11.82 11.77 -7.25
N ASN A 359 -12.27 10.83 -6.41
CA ASN A 359 -13.63 10.34 -6.33
C ASN A 359 -14.29 10.65 -4.98
N ILE A 360 -14.13 11.87 -4.47
CA ILE A 360 -14.62 12.28 -3.14
C ILE A 360 -16.11 11.97 -2.94
N ASP A 361 -16.97 12.20 -3.94
CA ASP A 361 -18.41 11.91 -3.82
C ASP A 361 -18.68 10.41 -3.62
N ARG A 362 -17.89 9.53 -4.24
CA ARG A 362 -17.99 8.08 -4.06
C ARG A 362 -17.49 7.66 -2.68
N VAL A 363 -16.40 8.26 -2.20
CA VAL A 363 -15.82 8.00 -0.88
C VAL A 363 -16.74 8.47 0.24
N GLN A 364 -17.47 9.57 0.06
CA GLN A 364 -18.48 10.04 0.99
C GLN A 364 -19.67 9.06 1.12
N GLY A 365 -19.84 8.16 0.17
CA GLY A 365 -20.89 7.16 0.16
C GLY A 365 -22.25 7.66 -0.32
N VAL A 366 -23.30 6.86 -0.10
CA VAL A 366 -24.65 7.13 -0.57
C VAL A 366 -25.33 8.18 0.30
N LYS A 367 -25.84 9.25 -0.32
CA LYS A 367 -26.53 10.35 0.39
C LYS A 367 -28.02 10.03 0.54
N TRP A 368 -28.57 10.25 1.76
CA TRP A 368 -30.01 10.08 1.98
C TRP A 368 -30.82 11.15 1.25
N LYS A 369 -31.76 10.73 0.44
CA LYS A 369 -32.70 11.64 -0.22
C LYS A 369 -33.76 12.16 0.72
N ARG A 370 -34.17 11.33 1.70
CA ARG A 370 -35.17 11.66 2.71
C ARG A 370 -34.63 12.51 3.87
N TYR A 371 -33.31 12.46 4.13
CA TYR A 371 -32.67 13.12 5.28
C TYR A 371 -31.54 14.08 4.88
N PRO A 372 -31.84 15.21 4.18
CA PRO A 372 -30.79 16.16 3.76
C PRO A 372 -29.97 16.75 4.92
N ALA A 373 -30.58 16.89 6.11
CA ALA A 373 -29.88 17.36 7.31
C ALA A 373 -28.81 16.36 7.76
N LEU A 374 -29.08 15.06 7.66
CA LEU A 374 -28.13 14.01 8.00
C LEU A 374 -26.92 14.00 7.05
N ASN A 375 -27.16 14.28 5.76
CA ASN A 375 -26.06 14.42 4.78
C ASN A 375 -25.10 15.57 5.10
N ARG A 376 -25.59 16.65 5.69
CA ARG A 376 -24.72 17.78 6.10
C ARG A 376 -23.78 17.38 7.22
N ILE A 377 -24.21 16.49 8.12
CA ILE A 377 -23.43 16.04 9.27
C ILE A 377 -22.57 14.84 8.90
N LEU A 378 -23.17 13.73 8.46
CA LEU A 378 -22.48 12.47 8.19
C LEU A 378 -21.81 12.42 6.81
N LYS A 379 -22.11 13.34 5.89
CA LYS A 379 -21.69 13.41 4.48
C LYS A 379 -22.26 12.30 3.59
N GLY A 380 -22.65 11.14 4.11
CA GLY A 380 -23.25 10.01 3.40
C GLY A 380 -23.10 8.71 4.19
N HIS A 381 -23.66 7.63 3.66
CA HIS A 381 -23.59 6.28 4.18
C HIS A 381 -22.44 5.53 3.51
N ARG A 382 -21.42 5.16 4.26
CA ARG A 382 -20.19 4.51 3.78
C ARG A 382 -20.13 3.05 4.15
N ARG A 383 -19.58 2.23 3.29
CA ARG A 383 -19.23 0.84 3.59
C ARG A 383 -18.10 0.80 4.64
N GLY A 384 -17.97 -0.31 5.36
CA GLY A 384 -16.88 -0.52 6.32
C GLY A 384 -17.02 0.22 7.64
N GLU A 385 -18.03 1.08 7.79
CA GLU A 385 -18.30 1.80 9.04
C GLU A 385 -19.22 1.02 9.97
N PHE A 386 -19.10 1.33 11.25
CA PHE A 386 -19.89 0.76 12.33
C PHE A 386 -20.69 1.86 13.05
N THR A 387 -22.00 1.77 12.95
CA THR A 387 -22.94 2.75 13.52
C THR A 387 -23.72 2.15 14.69
N ILE A 388 -23.85 2.90 15.76
CA ILE A 388 -24.76 2.57 16.88
C ILE A 388 -25.93 3.55 16.88
N LEU A 389 -27.15 2.99 16.93
CA LEU A 389 -28.37 3.75 17.18
C LEU A 389 -28.90 3.43 18.57
N THR A 390 -29.14 4.44 19.39
CA THR A 390 -29.76 4.30 20.71
C THR A 390 -30.85 5.34 20.92
N GLY A 391 -31.61 5.18 21.98
CA GLY A 391 -32.70 6.07 22.35
C GLY A 391 -33.70 5.39 23.31
N PRO A 392 -34.57 6.11 24.00
CA PRO A 392 -35.54 5.58 24.94
C PRO A 392 -36.42 4.49 24.32
N THR A 393 -36.97 3.59 25.14
CA THR A 393 -37.98 2.63 24.69
C THR A 393 -39.20 3.36 24.15
N GLY A 394 -39.74 2.91 23.00
CA GLY A 394 -40.86 3.60 22.33
C GLY A 394 -40.48 4.91 21.59
N SER A 395 -39.20 5.31 21.56
CA SER A 395 -38.77 6.50 20.83
C SER A 395 -38.83 6.38 19.30
N GLY A 396 -39.14 5.20 18.76
CA GLY A 396 -39.25 4.96 17.32
C GLY A 396 -37.95 4.63 16.62
N LYS A 397 -37.00 3.98 17.32
CA LYS A 397 -35.71 3.53 16.73
C LYS A 397 -35.91 2.67 15.49
N THR A 398 -36.75 1.62 15.59
CA THR A 398 -37.07 0.72 14.48
C THR A 398 -37.72 1.47 13.31
N THR A 399 -38.67 2.39 13.61
CA THR A 399 -39.35 3.20 12.59
C THR A 399 -38.41 4.15 11.86
N PHE A 400 -37.48 4.77 12.58
CA PHE A 400 -36.46 5.61 11.96
C PHE A 400 -35.49 4.76 11.11
N MET A 401 -35.00 3.64 11.65
CA MET A 401 -34.04 2.80 10.95
C MET A 401 -34.64 2.11 9.73
N SER A 402 -35.96 1.75 9.78
CA SER A 402 -36.64 1.21 8.61
C SER A 402 -36.67 2.21 7.45
N GLU A 403 -36.99 3.49 7.72
CA GLU A 403 -37.01 4.53 6.70
C GLU A 403 -35.61 4.93 6.23
N TYR A 404 -34.65 5.01 7.16
CA TYR A 404 -33.23 5.26 6.85
C TYR A 404 -32.67 4.22 5.87
N SER A 405 -32.93 2.95 6.13
CA SER A 405 -32.43 1.87 5.27
C SER A 405 -33.24 1.70 3.96
N LEU A 406 -34.54 1.98 4.00
CA LEU A 406 -35.39 2.00 2.82
C LEU A 406 -34.91 3.03 1.80
N ASP A 407 -34.58 4.26 2.25
CA ASP A 407 -34.07 5.30 1.38
C ASP A 407 -32.76 4.89 0.69
N LEU A 408 -31.86 4.19 1.40
CA LEU A 408 -30.62 3.65 0.85
C LEU A 408 -30.89 2.50 -0.13
N ALA A 409 -31.80 1.59 0.22
CA ALA A 409 -32.14 0.45 -0.64
C ALA A 409 -32.82 0.89 -1.94
N MET A 410 -33.64 1.93 -1.90
CA MET A 410 -34.20 2.57 -3.10
C MET A 410 -33.13 3.17 -4.02
N GLN A 411 -31.92 3.36 -3.53
CA GLN A 411 -30.75 3.82 -4.27
C GLN A 411 -29.78 2.68 -4.60
N GLY A 412 -30.17 1.41 -4.38
CA GLY A 412 -29.39 0.23 -4.74
C GLY A 412 -28.42 -0.25 -3.66
N VAL A 413 -28.55 0.19 -2.40
CA VAL A 413 -27.74 -0.34 -1.29
C VAL A 413 -28.34 -1.65 -0.82
N ASN A 414 -27.65 -2.77 -1.08
CA ASN A 414 -28.08 -4.11 -0.66
C ASN A 414 -28.08 -4.18 0.87
N THR A 415 -29.26 -4.36 1.44
CA THR A 415 -29.50 -4.24 2.89
C THR A 415 -29.99 -5.54 3.48
N LEU A 416 -29.40 -5.99 4.59
CA LEU A 416 -29.81 -7.16 5.36
C LEU A 416 -30.36 -6.71 6.74
N TRP A 417 -31.59 -7.09 7.03
CA TRP A 417 -32.24 -6.82 8.31
C TRP A 417 -32.27 -8.05 9.22
N GLY A 418 -31.78 -7.92 10.42
CA GLY A 418 -31.99 -8.81 11.54
C GLY A 418 -32.93 -8.15 12.56
N SER A 419 -34.22 -8.38 12.42
CA SER A 419 -35.24 -7.87 13.34
C SER A 419 -35.59 -8.98 14.36
N PHE A 420 -34.98 -8.89 15.55
CA PHE A 420 -35.18 -9.89 16.61
C PHE A 420 -36.36 -9.56 17.55
N GLU A 421 -36.73 -8.28 17.59
CA GLU A 421 -37.79 -7.77 18.48
C GLU A 421 -39.17 -7.85 17.84
N ILE A 422 -39.29 -7.52 16.56
CA ILE A 422 -40.57 -7.56 15.84
C ILE A 422 -40.52 -8.50 14.65
N ARG A 423 -41.66 -9.10 14.31
CA ARG A 423 -41.80 -10.01 13.17
C ARG A 423 -41.56 -9.26 11.86
N ASN A 424 -40.90 -9.91 10.91
CA ASN A 424 -40.61 -9.35 9.59
C ASN A 424 -41.85 -8.81 8.87
N VAL A 425 -43.01 -9.48 8.98
CA VAL A 425 -44.26 -8.99 8.40
C VAL A 425 -44.62 -7.59 8.90
N ARG A 426 -44.47 -7.32 10.20
CA ARG A 426 -44.74 -5.98 10.75
C ARG A 426 -43.71 -4.94 10.29
N LEU A 427 -42.47 -5.34 10.23
CA LEU A 427 -41.39 -4.46 9.73
C LEU A 427 -41.61 -4.07 8.26
N VAL A 428 -41.88 -5.08 7.41
CA VAL A 428 -42.13 -4.91 5.97
C VAL A 428 -43.36 -4.06 5.71
N ARG A 429 -44.47 -4.28 6.49
CA ARG A 429 -45.65 -3.44 6.43
C ARG A 429 -45.32 -1.95 6.68
N THR A 430 -44.50 -1.68 7.70
CA THR A 430 -44.04 -0.31 8.00
C THR A 430 -43.23 0.26 6.84
N MET A 431 -42.26 -0.48 6.31
CA MET A 431 -41.45 -0.05 5.17
C MET A 431 -42.29 0.19 3.89
N LEU A 432 -43.24 -0.69 3.61
CA LEU A 432 -44.12 -0.55 2.46
C LEU A 432 -44.98 0.72 2.55
N GLN A 433 -45.51 1.03 3.74
CA GLN A 433 -46.25 2.26 3.98
C GLN A 433 -45.36 3.51 3.88
N GLN A 434 -44.12 3.43 4.37
CA GLN A 434 -43.12 4.49 4.21
C GLN A 434 -42.76 4.70 2.73
N MET A 435 -42.70 3.63 1.93
CA MET A 435 -42.42 3.71 0.50
C MET A 435 -43.60 4.31 -0.27
N ALA A 436 -44.81 3.84 0.02
CA ALA A 436 -46.04 4.28 -0.63
C ALA A 436 -46.43 5.73 -0.26
N GLU A 437 -45.97 6.21 0.92
CA GLU A 437 -46.30 7.51 1.51
C GLU A 437 -47.82 7.75 1.69
N VAL A 438 -48.60 6.72 1.78
CA VAL A 438 -50.06 6.74 2.04
C VAL A 438 -50.43 5.64 3.04
N PRO A 439 -51.55 5.80 3.79
CA PRO A 439 -52.07 4.71 4.59
C PRO A 439 -52.46 3.53 3.69
N LEU A 440 -51.85 2.35 3.93
CA LEU A 440 -52.12 1.18 3.09
C LEU A 440 -53.50 0.57 3.35
N GLU A 441 -54.01 0.76 4.55
CA GLU A 441 -55.37 0.24 4.94
C GLU A 441 -56.47 0.90 4.08
N ASP A 442 -56.29 2.14 3.73
CA ASP A 442 -57.21 2.92 2.89
C ASP A 442 -56.94 2.79 1.38
N ASN A 443 -55.89 2.05 0.96
CA ASN A 443 -55.44 1.93 -0.43
C ASN A 443 -55.07 0.50 -0.79
N LEU A 444 -55.93 -0.47 -0.38
CA LEU A 444 -55.70 -1.89 -0.65
C LEU A 444 -55.76 -2.26 -2.13
N ASP A 445 -56.51 -1.49 -2.91
CA ASP A 445 -56.57 -1.60 -4.37
C ASP A 445 -55.20 -1.42 -5.05
N LYS A 446 -54.32 -0.61 -4.47
CA LYS A 446 -52.97 -0.35 -4.98
C LYS A 446 -51.89 -1.20 -4.34
N PHE A 447 -52.28 -2.12 -3.41
CA PHE A 447 -51.32 -2.93 -2.66
C PHE A 447 -50.34 -3.67 -3.58
N ASN A 448 -50.84 -4.37 -4.61
CA ASN A 448 -49.99 -5.14 -5.53
C ASN A 448 -48.96 -4.24 -6.24
N THR A 449 -49.36 -3.03 -6.64
CA THR A 449 -48.45 -2.07 -7.30
C THR A 449 -47.29 -1.68 -6.36
N TYR A 450 -47.59 -1.40 -5.09
CA TYR A 450 -46.57 -1.06 -4.11
C TYR A 450 -45.72 -2.27 -3.72
N ALA A 451 -46.35 -3.45 -3.60
CA ALA A 451 -45.65 -4.71 -3.29
C ALA A 451 -44.68 -5.11 -4.39
N ASP A 452 -45.10 -5.00 -5.66
CA ASP A 452 -44.22 -5.30 -6.81
C ASP A 452 -43.05 -4.33 -6.91
N ALA A 453 -43.27 -3.06 -6.58
CA ALA A 453 -42.20 -2.06 -6.53
C ALA A 453 -41.24 -2.35 -5.36
N PHE A 454 -41.75 -2.72 -4.19
CA PHE A 454 -40.94 -3.09 -3.04
C PHE A 454 -40.13 -4.35 -3.27
N ASN A 455 -40.71 -5.35 -3.94
CA ASN A 455 -40.05 -6.62 -4.26
C ASN A 455 -38.81 -6.47 -5.16
N LYS A 456 -38.70 -5.35 -5.87
CA LYS A 456 -37.51 -5.01 -6.68
C LYS A 456 -36.37 -4.40 -5.88
N LEU A 457 -36.60 -4.06 -4.61
CA LEU A 457 -35.57 -3.47 -3.77
C LEU A 457 -34.61 -4.54 -3.24
N PRO A 458 -33.33 -4.26 -3.14
CA PRO A 458 -32.32 -5.19 -2.63
C PRO A 458 -32.33 -5.23 -1.08
N ILE A 459 -33.48 -5.63 -0.50
CA ILE A 459 -33.66 -5.75 0.94
C ILE A 459 -33.90 -7.22 1.27
N TYR A 460 -33.13 -7.73 2.22
CA TYR A 460 -33.14 -9.11 2.68
C TYR A 460 -33.45 -9.16 4.17
N PHE A 461 -34.15 -10.18 4.64
CA PHE A 461 -34.58 -10.30 6.02
C PHE A 461 -34.10 -11.61 6.61
N MET A 462 -33.46 -11.56 7.79
CA MET A 462 -33.20 -12.75 8.58
C MET A 462 -34.50 -13.32 9.15
N THR A 463 -34.60 -14.61 9.20
CA THR A 463 -35.79 -15.30 9.75
C THR A 463 -35.74 -15.54 11.26
N PHE A 464 -34.67 -15.02 11.91
CA PHE A 464 -34.50 -15.17 13.35
C PHE A 464 -35.45 -14.27 14.13
N HIS A 465 -36.02 -14.82 15.19
CA HIS A 465 -36.84 -14.08 16.17
C HIS A 465 -36.45 -14.51 17.59
N GLY A 466 -36.50 -13.56 18.53
CA GLY A 466 -36.10 -13.79 19.91
C GLY A 466 -34.62 -14.06 20.10
N GLN A 467 -34.28 -14.78 21.15
CA GLN A 467 -32.87 -15.02 21.51
C GLN A 467 -32.14 -15.90 20.50
N GLN A 468 -30.98 -15.49 20.11
CA GLN A 468 -30.13 -16.17 19.13
C GLN A 468 -28.66 -16.19 19.56
N ASN A 469 -27.94 -17.23 19.18
CA ASN A 469 -26.51 -17.29 19.39
C ASN A 469 -25.78 -16.39 18.37
N ILE A 470 -24.88 -15.58 18.83
CA ILE A 470 -24.10 -14.66 17.97
C ILE A 470 -23.37 -15.39 16.82
N LYS A 471 -22.88 -16.61 17.03
CA LYS A 471 -22.22 -17.37 15.97
C LYS A 471 -23.17 -17.67 14.82
N VAL A 472 -24.40 -18.11 15.11
CA VAL A 472 -25.43 -18.41 14.10
C VAL A 472 -25.81 -17.14 13.32
N VAL A 473 -25.95 -16.01 14.02
CA VAL A 473 -26.23 -14.72 13.39
C VAL A 473 -25.08 -14.30 12.49
N MET A 474 -23.82 -14.41 12.95
CA MET A 474 -22.66 -14.06 12.15
C MET A 474 -22.49 -14.95 10.92
N ASP A 475 -22.77 -16.25 11.03
CA ASP A 475 -22.74 -17.17 9.90
C ASP A 475 -23.77 -16.77 8.82
N ALA A 476 -24.99 -16.42 9.24
CA ALA A 476 -26.03 -15.93 8.33
C ALA A 476 -25.63 -14.58 7.67
N VAL A 477 -25.05 -13.64 8.44
CA VAL A 477 -24.58 -12.35 7.94
C VAL A 477 -23.46 -12.55 6.91
N MET A 478 -22.49 -13.41 7.21
CA MET A 478 -21.38 -13.70 6.30
C MET A 478 -21.87 -14.38 5.02
N HIS A 479 -22.77 -15.35 5.13
CA HIS A 479 -23.38 -16.03 3.99
C HIS A 479 -24.14 -15.03 3.10
N ALA A 480 -25.04 -14.23 3.68
CA ALA A 480 -25.81 -13.25 2.93
C ALA A 480 -24.90 -12.21 2.24
N THR A 481 -23.85 -11.76 2.92
CA THR A 481 -22.89 -10.81 2.35
C THR A 481 -22.15 -11.40 1.17
N TYR A 482 -21.78 -12.66 1.23
CA TYR A 482 -21.12 -13.35 0.13
C TYR A 482 -22.06 -13.58 -1.08
N VAL A 483 -23.33 -13.99 -0.82
CA VAL A 483 -24.28 -14.36 -1.88
C VAL A 483 -24.94 -13.14 -2.52
N HIS A 484 -25.26 -12.12 -1.72
CA HIS A 484 -26.08 -10.96 -2.13
C HIS A 484 -25.32 -9.63 -2.10
N ASP A 485 -23.99 -9.64 -1.95
CA ASP A 485 -23.15 -8.42 -1.88
C ASP A 485 -23.67 -7.38 -0.89
N ILE A 486 -24.10 -7.83 0.29
CA ILE A 486 -24.68 -6.94 1.30
C ILE A 486 -23.73 -5.79 1.63
N ALA A 487 -24.25 -4.58 1.53
CA ALA A 487 -23.55 -3.35 1.81
C ALA A 487 -23.89 -2.76 3.19
N HIS A 488 -25.07 -3.08 3.70
CA HIS A 488 -25.58 -2.61 4.98
C HIS A 488 -26.27 -3.73 5.76
N VAL A 489 -25.80 -4.00 6.96
CA VAL A 489 -26.41 -4.94 7.92
C VAL A 489 -27.01 -4.15 9.07
N ILE A 490 -28.26 -4.44 9.40
CA ILE A 490 -28.96 -3.82 10.54
C ILE A 490 -29.38 -4.91 11.51
N ILE A 491 -29.07 -4.71 12.78
CA ILE A 491 -29.43 -5.60 13.89
C ILE A 491 -30.28 -4.82 14.90
N ASP A 492 -31.54 -5.18 14.99
CA ASP A 492 -32.50 -4.58 15.92
C ASP A 492 -33.17 -5.67 16.79
N ASN A 493 -32.75 -5.88 18.07
CA ASN A 493 -31.66 -5.21 18.76
C ASN A 493 -30.64 -6.23 19.33
N VAL A 494 -29.47 -5.74 19.75
CA VAL A 494 -28.34 -6.56 20.23
C VAL A 494 -28.67 -7.38 21.48
N GLN A 495 -29.62 -6.91 22.34
CA GLN A 495 -29.97 -7.58 23.59
C GLN A 495 -30.46 -9.01 23.38
N PHE A 496 -31.07 -9.34 22.25
CA PHE A 496 -31.52 -10.69 21.93
C PHE A 496 -30.36 -11.68 21.64
N MET A 497 -29.13 -11.23 21.56
CA MET A 497 -27.94 -12.09 21.39
C MET A 497 -27.18 -12.32 22.69
N MET A 498 -27.56 -11.67 23.79
CA MET A 498 -26.83 -11.77 25.06
C MET A 498 -27.20 -12.98 25.89
N GLY A 499 -28.37 -13.60 25.65
CA GLY A 499 -28.88 -14.71 26.42
C GLY A 499 -29.34 -14.32 27.86
N MET A 500 -29.96 -15.26 28.56
CA MET A 500 -30.27 -15.09 29.98
C MET A 500 -29.07 -15.50 30.83
N SER A 501 -28.14 -14.58 31.11
CA SER A 501 -27.15 -14.79 32.16
C SER A 501 -27.62 -14.05 33.42
N GLU A 502 -27.49 -14.70 34.58
CA GLU A 502 -27.95 -14.15 35.85
C GLU A 502 -27.04 -13.04 36.35
N GLU A 503 -25.74 -13.03 36.01
CA GLU A 503 -24.80 -12.03 36.45
C GLU A 503 -24.70 -10.82 35.50
N VAL A 504 -24.76 -9.63 36.07
CA VAL A 504 -24.69 -8.35 35.32
C VAL A 504 -23.35 -8.19 34.62
N THR A 505 -22.25 -8.58 35.26
CA THR A 505 -20.88 -8.54 34.71
C THR A 505 -20.75 -9.37 33.45
N ASP A 506 -21.34 -10.57 33.42
CA ASP A 506 -21.35 -11.43 32.25
C ASP A 506 -22.09 -10.81 31.05
N ARG A 507 -23.16 -10.04 31.31
CA ARG A 507 -23.92 -9.37 30.25
C ARG A 507 -23.09 -8.29 29.57
N PHE A 508 -22.33 -7.51 30.32
CA PHE A 508 -21.46 -6.48 29.73
C PHE A 508 -20.36 -7.11 28.88
N TRP A 509 -19.73 -8.16 29.37
CA TRP A 509 -18.67 -8.85 28.65
C TRP A 509 -19.17 -9.52 27.36
N LYS A 510 -20.35 -10.14 27.42
CA LYS A 510 -21.02 -10.73 26.24
C LYS A 510 -21.33 -9.66 25.19
N GLN A 511 -21.86 -8.51 25.60
CA GLN A 511 -22.15 -7.40 24.69
C GLN A 511 -20.88 -6.85 24.03
N ASP A 512 -19.82 -6.67 24.79
CA ASP A 512 -18.54 -6.20 24.26
C ASP A 512 -17.98 -7.18 23.22
N LYS A 513 -18.13 -8.47 23.42
CA LYS A 513 -17.75 -9.50 22.47
C LYS A 513 -18.59 -9.44 21.18
N ILE A 514 -19.89 -9.22 21.30
CA ILE A 514 -20.81 -9.07 20.16
C ILE A 514 -20.42 -7.82 19.36
N ILE A 515 -20.22 -6.68 20.02
CA ILE A 515 -19.80 -5.42 19.39
C ILE A 515 -18.49 -5.61 18.62
N ALA A 516 -17.48 -6.24 19.26
CA ALA A 516 -16.20 -6.51 18.63
C ALA A 516 -16.32 -7.41 17.38
N GLN A 517 -17.20 -8.42 17.40
CA GLN A 517 -17.44 -9.29 16.25
C GLN A 517 -18.04 -8.52 15.07
N PHE A 518 -19.06 -7.70 15.30
CA PHE A 518 -19.67 -6.88 14.25
C PHE A 518 -18.74 -5.81 13.75
N ARG A 519 -17.92 -5.19 14.62
CA ARG A 519 -16.90 -4.24 14.20
C ARG A 519 -15.86 -4.89 13.28
N ASN A 520 -15.35 -6.05 13.68
CA ASN A 520 -14.39 -6.81 12.87
C ASN A 520 -15.00 -7.23 11.52
N PHE A 521 -16.27 -7.63 11.52
CA PHE A 521 -16.99 -7.94 10.30
C PHE A 521 -17.09 -6.71 9.39
N ALA A 522 -17.54 -5.56 9.91
CA ALA A 522 -17.66 -4.32 9.14
C ALA A 522 -16.35 -3.95 8.42
N THR A 523 -15.23 -4.00 9.14
CA THR A 523 -13.91 -3.68 8.59
C THR A 523 -13.43 -4.72 7.58
N LYS A 524 -13.53 -6.02 7.92
CA LYS A 524 -13.00 -7.12 7.12
C LYS A 524 -13.73 -7.30 5.79
N TYR A 525 -15.06 -7.17 5.81
CA TYR A 525 -15.92 -7.40 4.64
C TYR A 525 -16.34 -6.10 3.94
N ASN A 526 -15.82 -4.95 4.40
CA ASN A 526 -16.17 -3.63 3.86
C ASN A 526 -17.69 -3.44 3.76
N CYS A 527 -18.41 -3.81 4.83
CA CYS A 527 -19.86 -3.75 4.94
C CYS A 527 -20.25 -2.81 6.09
N HIS A 528 -21.19 -1.89 5.87
CA HIS A 528 -21.69 -1.05 6.95
C HIS A 528 -22.54 -1.89 7.92
N VAL A 529 -22.31 -1.73 9.21
CA VAL A 529 -23.12 -2.39 10.24
C VAL A 529 -23.75 -1.35 11.14
N THR A 530 -25.07 -1.43 11.30
CA THR A 530 -25.81 -0.61 12.27
C THR A 530 -26.39 -1.50 13.37
N LEU A 531 -25.99 -1.27 14.61
CA LEU A 531 -26.54 -1.95 15.77
C LEU A 531 -27.50 -1.02 16.52
N VAL A 532 -28.70 -1.50 16.77
CA VAL A 532 -29.65 -0.84 17.67
C VAL A 532 -29.41 -1.37 19.09
N ILE A 533 -29.10 -0.46 20.02
CA ILE A 533 -28.77 -0.79 21.40
C ILE A 533 -29.67 0.04 22.33
N HIS A 534 -30.34 -0.59 23.31
CA HIS A 534 -31.09 0.13 24.31
C HIS A 534 -30.16 0.89 25.26
N PRO A 535 -30.58 2.08 25.76
CA PRO A 535 -29.81 2.80 26.77
C PRO A 535 -29.89 2.08 28.12
N ARG A 536 -28.98 2.43 29.03
CA ARG A 536 -29.13 2.15 30.45
C ARG A 536 -30.39 2.81 30.98
N LYS A 537 -30.99 2.27 32.02
CA LYS A 537 -32.07 2.96 32.73
C LYS A 537 -31.47 4.16 33.46
N GLU A 538 -31.52 5.31 32.83
CA GLU A 538 -31.16 6.59 33.45
C GLU A 538 -32.45 7.37 33.75
N ARG A 539 -32.49 8.04 34.92
CA ARG A 539 -33.61 8.82 35.34
C ARG A 539 -33.50 10.21 34.69
N ASP A 540 -34.49 10.56 33.88
CA ASP A 540 -34.87 11.93 33.46
C ASP A 540 -33.80 12.85 32.80
N GLU A 541 -32.63 12.38 32.42
CA GLU A 541 -31.57 13.16 31.77
C GLU A 541 -31.49 12.93 30.26
N GLU A 542 -30.92 13.90 29.56
CA GLU A 542 -30.62 13.80 28.14
C GLU A 542 -29.59 12.68 27.92
N LEU A 543 -29.91 11.76 27.01
CA LEU A 543 -29.01 10.65 26.74
C LEU A 543 -27.68 11.12 26.11
N THR A 544 -26.59 10.58 26.59
CA THR A 544 -25.23 10.83 26.09
C THR A 544 -24.62 9.54 25.53
N THR A 545 -23.41 9.60 25.02
CA THR A 545 -22.65 8.40 24.59
C THR A 545 -22.38 7.44 25.75
N LEU A 546 -22.40 7.93 27.00
CA LEU A 546 -22.25 7.12 28.22
C LEU A 546 -23.55 6.39 28.61
N SER A 547 -24.69 6.85 28.11
CA SER A 547 -25.99 6.24 28.37
C SER A 547 -26.22 4.94 27.58
N ILE A 548 -25.34 4.59 26.64
CA ILE A 548 -25.43 3.34 25.89
C ILE A 548 -25.24 2.16 26.85
N PHE A 549 -26.17 1.20 26.83
CA PHE A 549 -26.05 -0.01 27.65
C PHE A 549 -24.77 -0.76 27.26
N GLY A 550 -23.98 -1.20 28.25
CA GLY A 550 -22.70 -1.87 28.04
C GLY A 550 -21.52 -1.09 28.62
N SER A 551 -20.31 -1.48 28.24
CA SER A 551 -19.10 -0.78 28.61
C SER A 551 -18.85 0.42 27.67
N ALA A 552 -17.78 1.18 27.96
CA ALA A 552 -17.29 2.23 27.06
C ALA A 552 -16.90 1.71 25.66
N LYS A 553 -16.79 0.39 25.50
CA LYS A 553 -16.39 -0.26 24.24
C LYS A 553 -17.33 0.05 23.09
N ALA A 554 -18.64 0.09 23.32
CA ALA A 554 -19.63 0.47 22.31
C ALA A 554 -19.32 1.86 21.71
N SER A 555 -19.06 2.83 22.57
CA SER A 555 -18.72 4.19 22.12
C SER A 555 -17.32 4.30 21.51
N GLN A 556 -16.37 3.47 21.93
CA GLN A 556 -15.01 3.44 21.37
C GLN A 556 -14.98 2.84 19.97
N GLU A 557 -15.64 1.69 19.77
CA GLU A 557 -15.63 0.92 18.51
C GLU A 557 -16.46 1.59 17.40
N ALA A 558 -17.55 2.30 17.74
CA ALA A 558 -18.41 2.94 16.75
C ALA A 558 -17.70 4.06 15.99
N ASP A 559 -17.93 4.11 14.68
CA ASP A 559 -17.56 5.26 13.85
C ASP A 559 -18.60 6.36 13.98
N ASN A 560 -19.88 6.00 14.04
CA ASN A 560 -20.99 6.93 14.23
C ASN A 560 -21.86 6.50 15.42
N ILE A 561 -22.31 7.48 16.20
CA ILE A 561 -23.29 7.26 17.27
C ILE A 561 -24.47 8.19 17.04
N LEU A 562 -25.64 7.58 16.87
CA LEU A 562 -26.92 8.24 16.65
C LEU A 562 -27.78 8.04 17.90
N ILE A 563 -28.29 9.10 18.47
CA ILE A 563 -29.14 9.07 19.66
C ILE A 563 -30.49 9.72 19.33
N ILE A 564 -31.57 8.98 19.45
CA ILE A 564 -32.91 9.57 19.42
C ILE A 564 -33.20 10.13 20.80
N GLN A 565 -33.33 11.47 20.87
CA GLN A 565 -33.74 12.20 22.05
C GLN A 565 -35.24 12.50 21.96
N ASP A 566 -36.02 12.16 22.99
CA ASP A 566 -37.47 12.44 23.02
C ASP A 566 -37.86 13.29 24.25
N LYS A 567 -37.68 14.59 24.12
CA LYS A 567 -38.02 15.57 25.19
C LYS A 567 -39.52 15.77 25.38
N ARG A 568 -40.38 15.17 24.54
CA ARG A 568 -41.84 15.23 24.74
C ARG A 568 -42.29 14.41 25.96
N LEU A 569 -41.45 13.48 26.40
CA LEU A 569 -41.69 12.69 27.61
C LEU A 569 -41.45 13.48 28.90
N THR A 570 -40.65 14.56 28.84
CA THR A 570 -40.21 15.34 30.01
C THR A 570 -40.73 16.79 29.99
N SER A 571 -41.22 17.27 28.84
CA SER A 571 -41.69 18.66 28.69
C SER A 571 -42.85 18.78 27.70
N ILE A 572 -43.86 19.57 28.04
CA ILE A 572 -45.07 19.85 27.22
C ILE A 572 -44.69 20.47 25.86
N LYS A 573 -43.59 21.26 25.80
CA LYS A 573 -43.04 21.86 24.57
C LYS A 573 -41.84 21.10 24.03
N GLY A 574 -41.53 19.90 24.56
CA GLY A 574 -40.39 19.11 24.18
C GLY A 574 -40.49 18.63 22.73
N LYS A 575 -39.35 18.57 22.05
CA LYS A 575 -39.24 18.06 20.67
C LYS A 575 -38.52 16.75 20.66
N LYS A 576 -38.79 15.96 19.62
CA LYS A 576 -38.03 14.75 19.31
C LYS A 576 -36.99 15.08 18.24
N TYR A 577 -35.75 14.63 18.42
CA TYR A 577 -34.68 14.85 17.45
C TYR A 577 -33.68 13.67 17.44
N LEU A 578 -33.00 13.50 16.33
CA LEU A 578 -31.85 12.65 16.20
C LEU A 578 -30.60 13.50 16.46
N GLN A 579 -29.79 13.07 17.39
CA GLN A 579 -28.47 13.65 17.68
C GLN A 579 -27.39 12.75 17.08
N VAL A 580 -26.49 13.31 16.28
CA VAL A 580 -25.23 12.69 15.90
C VAL A 580 -24.22 13.04 16.98
N ALA A 581 -23.99 12.09 17.90
CA ALA A 581 -23.12 12.29 19.07
C ALA A 581 -21.66 11.90 18.80
N LYS A 582 -21.41 11.12 17.75
CA LYS A 582 -20.08 10.76 17.25
C LYS A 582 -20.12 10.61 15.74
N ASN A 583 -19.09 11.11 15.07
CA ASN A 583 -18.84 10.96 13.65
C ASN A 583 -17.33 10.97 13.41
N ARG A 584 -16.76 9.80 13.16
CA ARG A 584 -15.29 9.62 12.99
C ARG A 584 -14.80 10.13 11.64
N TYR A 585 -15.68 10.15 10.62
CA TYR A 585 -15.29 10.54 9.26
C TYR A 585 -14.94 12.03 9.12
N SER A 586 -15.83 12.92 9.57
CA SER A 586 -15.63 14.37 9.43
C SER A 586 -15.49 15.11 10.77
N GLY A 587 -15.84 14.46 11.88
CA GLY A 587 -15.92 15.11 13.20
C GLY A 587 -17.15 15.99 13.39
N ASP A 588 -17.97 16.20 12.36
CA ASP A 588 -19.15 17.04 12.45
C ASP A 588 -20.22 16.41 13.34
N LEU A 589 -20.68 17.13 14.32
CA LEU A 589 -21.76 16.77 15.22
C LEU A 589 -22.99 17.66 14.95
N GLY A 590 -24.16 17.19 15.38
CA GLY A 590 -25.36 18.01 15.20
C GLY A 590 -26.65 17.30 15.54
N ILE A 591 -27.75 17.98 15.33
CA ILE A 591 -29.10 17.49 15.59
C ILE A 591 -29.96 17.59 14.32
N MET A 592 -30.90 16.65 14.18
CA MET A 592 -31.94 16.67 13.15
C MET A 592 -33.29 16.46 13.81
N LEU A 593 -34.21 17.40 13.59
CA LEU A 593 -35.57 17.30 14.13
C LEU A 593 -36.30 16.09 13.53
N LEU A 594 -36.99 15.32 14.36
CA LEU A 594 -37.82 14.18 13.98
C LEU A 594 -39.31 14.52 14.22
N GLU A 595 -40.01 14.84 13.14
CA GLU A 595 -41.46 15.03 13.14
C GLU A 595 -42.14 13.82 12.54
N PHE A 596 -42.95 13.12 13.33
CA PHE A 596 -43.58 11.88 12.92
C PHE A 596 -44.91 12.10 12.21
N ASP A 597 -44.98 11.70 10.95
CA ASP A 597 -46.21 11.60 10.19
C ASP A 597 -46.85 10.23 10.39
N LYS A 598 -48.00 10.20 11.12
CA LYS A 598 -48.72 8.96 11.42
C LYS A 598 -49.30 8.29 10.18
N ALA A 599 -49.73 9.07 9.18
CA ALA A 599 -50.34 8.53 7.97
C ALA A 599 -49.33 7.79 7.08
N LYS A 600 -48.09 8.27 7.09
CA LYS A 600 -47.00 7.69 6.28
C LYS A 600 -46.05 6.79 7.06
N LEU A 601 -46.17 6.76 8.39
CA LEU A 601 -45.21 6.15 9.33
C LEU A 601 -43.77 6.65 9.13
N SER A 602 -43.59 7.93 8.79
CA SER A 602 -42.35 8.53 8.30
C SER A 602 -41.89 9.66 9.21
N TYR A 603 -40.55 9.86 9.27
CA TYR A 603 -39.89 11.03 9.84
C TYR A 603 -39.34 12.00 8.77
N ALA A 604 -39.44 11.66 7.50
CA ALA A 604 -38.96 12.49 6.42
C ALA A 604 -39.82 13.75 6.24
N TYR A 605 -39.18 14.90 6.36
CA TYR A 605 -39.84 16.19 6.22
C TYR A 605 -39.94 16.59 4.74
N LYS A 606 -41.16 16.72 4.19
CA LYS A 606 -41.39 17.42 2.92
C LYS A 606 -41.41 18.93 3.19
N LYS A 607 -40.42 19.68 2.67
CA LYS A 607 -40.55 21.12 2.54
C LYS A 607 -41.85 21.42 1.81
N LYS A 608 -42.85 22.04 2.45
CA LYS A 608 -43.92 22.73 1.75
C LYS A 608 -43.24 23.71 0.80
N ILE A 609 -43.39 23.52 -0.48
CA ILE A 609 -43.06 24.53 -1.48
C ILE A 609 -44.04 25.66 -1.20
N GLN A 610 -43.61 26.68 -0.47
CA GLN A 610 -44.34 27.96 -0.44
C GLN A 610 -44.22 28.52 -1.86
N SER A 611 -45.32 28.43 -2.62
CA SER A 611 -45.54 29.25 -3.79
C SER A 611 -45.42 30.71 -3.34
N LYS A 612 -44.26 31.32 -3.62
CA LYS A 612 -44.13 32.77 -3.52
C LYS A 612 -45.00 33.34 -4.66
N GLU A 613 -46.17 33.83 -4.31
CA GLU A 613 -46.88 34.82 -5.12
C GLU A 613 -45.91 35.96 -5.44
N VAL A 614 -45.81 36.19 -6.74
CA VAL A 614 -45.06 37.31 -7.31
C VAL A 614 -45.82 38.61 -6.88
N THR A 615 -45.31 39.28 -5.90
CA THR A 615 -45.78 40.65 -5.56
C THR A 615 -44.82 41.63 -6.23
N LYS A 616 -45.47 42.41 -7.10
CA LYS A 616 -45.01 43.49 -7.96
C LYS A 616 -43.90 44.37 -7.34
N THR A 617 -42.91 44.60 -8.21
CA THR A 617 -41.96 45.73 -8.24
C THR A 617 -42.51 47.04 -7.68
N LYS A 618 -41.82 47.61 -6.71
CA LYS A 618 -41.79 49.04 -6.47
C LYS A 618 -40.41 49.56 -6.84
N GLU A 619 -40.42 50.38 -7.90
CA GLU A 619 -39.31 51.24 -8.29
C GLU A 619 -38.93 52.16 -7.14
N VAL A 620 -37.66 52.20 -6.76
CA VAL A 620 -37.09 53.25 -5.92
C VAL A 620 -36.15 54.06 -6.82
N LYS A 621 -36.55 55.28 -7.06
CA LYS A 621 -35.81 56.34 -7.75
C LYS A 621 -34.50 56.60 -6.98
N VAL A 622 -33.43 56.57 -7.69
CA VAL A 622 -32.12 57.10 -7.27
C VAL A 622 -32.16 58.59 -7.46
N LYS A 623 -31.95 59.36 -6.39
CA LYS A 623 -31.53 60.77 -6.47
C LYS A 623 -30.04 60.82 -6.26
N GLU A 624 -29.39 61.32 -7.30
CA GLU A 624 -28.05 61.87 -7.24
C GLU A 624 -28.07 63.17 -6.41
N ASP A 625 -27.15 63.34 -5.49
CA ASP A 625 -26.66 64.64 -5.07
C ASP A 625 -25.14 64.63 -4.97
N ILE A 626 -24.59 65.42 -5.86
CA ILE A 626 -23.18 65.84 -5.93
C ILE A 626 -23.04 67.08 -5.05
N SER A 627 -22.05 67.13 -4.19
CA SER A 627 -21.23 68.35 -3.89
C SER A 627 -20.35 68.01 -2.69
N SER A 628 -19.09 67.90 -2.89
CA SER A 628 -18.03 68.90 -2.92
C SER A 628 -17.46 69.23 -1.51
N VAL A 629 -16.12 69.09 -1.47
CA VAL A 629 -15.10 70.02 -0.98
C VAL A 629 -14.50 69.74 0.41
N ASN A 630 -13.19 69.47 0.36
CA ASN A 630 -12.06 69.96 1.19
C ASN A 630 -12.02 69.70 2.71
N SER A 631 -11.12 68.97 3.14
CA SER A 631 -9.77 69.38 3.70
C SER A 631 -9.02 68.14 4.16
#